data_7ba8fec4fd912aaedd1c02de196ac81c
#
_entry.id   7ba8fec4fd912aaedd1c02de196ac81c
#
_cell.length_a   1.000
_cell.length_b   1.000
_cell.length_c   1.000
_cell.angle_alpha   90.00
_cell.angle_beta   90.00
_cell.angle_gamma   90.00
#
_symmetry.space_group_name_H-M   'P 1'
#
loop_
_entity.id
_entity.type
_entity.pdbx_description
1 polymer ?
#
loop_
_entity_poly.entity_id
_entity_poly.type
_entity_poly.pdbx_seq_one_letter_code
_entity_poly.pdbx_strand_id
1 'polypeptide(L)'
;MKWWQDRLKNQCFGEMLWAQCTDQKWTDFFPAFFDSGELLFSNNLGLNLAPWNYFERKVSCDQGVWYVESRDGLSERKDKLVFCHFAGYDYKAFVTSGKVDNASRVRISNLAAYADIEPLVELYAQTLHSRREVFEKYLSLDYSYGHFDNGAPIDKMHRRLYNGMATYYGYSEDPFSTGEGSLYSNFKKKGMISAGKPVDSVNETNMGSFPKKLRILYSLLRVLYRIVGYRNYVLLLQFFRRISLFDMNTFLLGKDYENYKLR
;
A
#
# COMPACT_ATOMS: atom_id res chain seq x y z
N MET A 1 11.06 19.90 7.70
CA MET A 1 9.67 19.37 7.55
C MET A 1 9.00 19.84 6.26
N LYS A 2 9.14 21.11 5.81
CA LYS A 2 8.53 21.62 4.56
C LYS A 2 8.91 20.78 3.32
N TRP A 3 10.18 20.46 3.15
CA TRP A 3 10.66 19.61 2.07
C TRP A 3 9.93 18.24 2.04
N TRP A 4 9.76 17.59 3.19
CA TRP A 4 9.05 16.31 3.32
C TRP A 4 7.56 16.48 2.97
N GLN A 5 6.90 17.51 3.48
CA GLN A 5 5.52 17.84 3.15
C GLN A 5 5.32 18.04 1.63
N ASP A 6 6.24 18.79 0.98
CA ASP A 6 6.17 19.05 -0.47
C ASP A 6 6.34 17.76 -1.29
N ARG A 7 7.15 16.81 -0.80
CA ARG A 7 7.29 15.49 -1.43
C ARG A 7 6.02 14.65 -1.27
N LEU A 8 5.46 14.60 -0.07
CA LEU A 8 4.26 13.80 0.20
C LEU A 8 3.04 14.26 -0.59
N LYS A 9 2.93 15.54 -0.85
CA LYS A 9 1.80 16.10 -1.61
C LYS A 9 1.54 15.37 -2.95
N ASN A 10 2.59 15.04 -3.68
CA ASN A 10 2.50 14.47 -5.02
C ASN A 10 3.21 13.11 -5.18
N GLN A 11 3.95 12.65 -4.19
CA GLN A 11 4.82 11.49 -4.29
C GLN A 11 4.68 10.52 -3.10
N CYS A 12 3.54 10.55 -2.41
CA CYS A 12 3.19 9.61 -1.35
C CYS A 12 2.47 8.39 -1.95
N PHE A 13 3.22 7.49 -2.58
CA PHE A 13 2.67 6.31 -3.25
C PHE A 13 3.11 5.02 -2.57
N GLY A 14 2.21 4.05 -2.46
CA GLY A 14 2.53 2.67 -2.14
C GLY A 14 2.91 1.90 -3.42
N GLU A 15 4.05 2.24 -4.06
CA GLU A 15 4.44 1.67 -5.34
C GLU A 15 5.73 0.84 -5.21
N MET A 16 5.57 -0.47 -5.16
CA MET A 16 6.68 -1.41 -4.99
C MET A 16 7.74 -1.34 -6.10
N LEU A 17 7.33 -1.06 -7.33
CA LEU A 17 8.25 -0.98 -8.49
C LEU A 17 9.31 0.12 -8.34
N TRP A 18 8.99 1.17 -7.58
CA TRP A 18 9.89 2.31 -7.35
C TRP A 18 10.46 2.34 -5.93
N ALA A 19 10.26 1.26 -5.17
CA ALA A 19 10.59 1.21 -3.75
C ALA A 19 10.00 2.42 -2.97
N GLN A 20 8.86 2.94 -3.46
CA GLN A 20 8.14 4.02 -2.80
C GLN A 20 7.16 3.41 -1.80
N CYS A 21 7.51 3.45 -0.55
CA CYS A 21 6.65 3.04 0.56
C CYS A 21 6.09 4.30 1.22
N THR A 22 5.04 4.85 0.59
CA THR A 22 4.26 5.99 1.11
C THR A 22 5.14 7.18 1.56
N ASP A 23 5.04 7.57 2.82
CA ASP A 23 5.81 8.63 3.47
C ASP A 23 7.20 8.17 3.91
N GLN A 24 7.36 6.88 4.22
CA GLN A 24 8.58 6.32 4.81
C GLN A 24 9.80 6.46 3.90
N LYS A 25 9.63 6.28 2.60
CA LYS A 25 10.73 6.40 1.62
C LYS A 25 11.49 7.73 1.72
N TRP A 26 10.77 8.79 2.01
CA TRP A 26 11.36 10.13 2.08
C TRP A 26 12.13 10.39 3.37
N THR A 27 11.85 9.62 4.43
CA THR A 27 12.61 9.69 5.69
C THR A 27 14.03 9.13 5.57
N ASP A 28 14.29 8.26 4.57
CA ASP A 28 15.62 7.72 4.28
C ASP A 28 16.63 8.83 3.95
N PHE A 29 16.17 10.00 3.52
CA PHE A 29 17.02 11.15 3.22
C PHE A 29 17.33 12.04 4.44
N PHE A 30 16.69 11.83 5.59
CA PHE A 30 16.91 12.65 6.77
C PHE A 30 18.38 12.69 7.23
N PRO A 31 19.14 11.59 7.17
CA PRO A 31 20.57 11.64 7.48
C PRO A 31 21.39 12.61 6.63
N ALA A 32 20.91 12.97 5.43
CA ALA A 32 21.57 13.93 4.56
C ALA A 32 21.18 15.40 4.85
N PHE A 33 20.14 15.62 5.65
CA PHE A 33 19.61 16.96 5.95
C PHE A 33 19.84 17.44 7.38
N PHE A 34 20.18 16.52 8.28
CA PHE A 34 20.32 16.80 9.70
C PHE A 34 21.70 16.40 10.19
N ASP A 35 22.24 17.19 11.08
CA ASP A 35 23.49 16.86 11.77
C ASP A 35 23.25 15.77 12.82
N SER A 36 24.33 15.09 13.25
CA SER A 36 24.26 14.01 14.22
C SER A 36 23.68 14.40 15.59
N GLY A 37 23.68 15.69 15.92
CA GLY A 37 23.02 16.22 17.12
C GLY A 37 21.52 16.47 16.97
N GLU A 38 21.01 16.49 15.74
CA GLU A 38 19.61 16.79 15.42
C GLU A 38 18.79 15.52 15.08
N LEU A 39 19.47 14.42 14.71
CA LEU A 39 18.85 13.16 14.30
C LEU A 39 19.35 12.01 15.16
N LEU A 40 18.42 11.36 15.85
CA LEU A 40 18.70 10.16 16.65
C LEU A 40 18.25 8.91 15.92
N PHE A 41 19.20 8.00 15.65
CA PHE A 41 18.92 6.63 15.29
C PHE A 41 18.86 5.76 16.55
N SER A 42 17.69 5.29 16.92
CA SER A 42 17.53 4.46 18.10
C SER A 42 17.69 2.98 17.77
N ASN A 43 18.57 2.30 18.50
CA ASN A 43 18.74 0.84 18.47
C ASN A 43 17.84 0.13 19.48
N ASN A 44 16.90 0.81 20.12
CA ASN A 44 15.99 0.23 21.09
C ASN A 44 15.01 -0.73 20.40
N LEU A 45 15.08 -2.03 20.71
CA LEU A 45 14.26 -3.08 20.09
C LEU A 45 12.78 -2.95 20.45
N GLY A 46 12.46 -2.31 21.58
CA GLY A 46 11.08 -2.07 22.01
C GLY A 46 10.35 -0.96 21.26
N LEU A 47 11.04 -0.22 20.39
CA LEU A 47 10.43 0.77 19.54
C LEU A 47 9.92 0.14 18.24
N ASN A 48 8.64 0.43 17.90
CA ASN A 48 8.02 0.01 16.65
C ASN A 48 8.10 -1.50 16.39
N LEU A 49 7.72 -2.32 17.38
CA LEU A 49 7.49 -3.75 17.15
C LEU A 49 6.33 -3.91 16.15
N ALA A 50 6.57 -4.56 15.02
CA ALA A 50 5.62 -4.59 13.93
C ALA A 50 5.76 -5.88 13.09
N PRO A 51 4.73 -6.26 12.29
CA PRO A 51 4.76 -7.48 11.48
C PRO A 51 5.98 -7.64 10.57
N TRP A 52 6.55 -6.54 10.11
CA TRP A 52 7.74 -6.57 9.25
C TRP A 52 9.06 -6.79 10.00
N ASN A 53 9.05 -6.83 11.34
CA ASN A 53 10.25 -7.12 12.14
C ASN A 53 10.07 -8.24 13.17
N TYR A 54 8.96 -9.01 13.14
CA TYR A 54 8.77 -10.18 14.00
C TYR A 54 9.82 -11.26 13.77
N PHE A 55 10.40 -11.32 12.56
CA PHE A 55 11.44 -12.30 12.23
C PHE A 55 12.74 -12.04 12.98
N GLU A 56 13.02 -10.81 13.39
CA GLU A 56 14.23 -10.42 14.11
C GLU A 56 13.99 -10.16 15.60
N ARG A 57 12.73 -9.99 16.04
CA ARG A 57 12.38 -9.60 17.40
C ARG A 57 11.52 -10.64 18.09
N LYS A 58 11.91 -10.98 19.33
CA LYS A 58 11.20 -11.90 20.20
C LYS A 58 10.62 -11.13 21.38
N VAL A 59 9.41 -11.51 21.82
CA VAL A 59 8.69 -10.82 22.88
C VAL A 59 8.55 -11.71 24.10
N SER A 60 8.69 -11.13 25.28
CA SER A 60 8.40 -11.78 26.55
C SER A 60 7.61 -10.84 27.45
N CYS A 61 6.79 -11.41 28.34
CA CYS A 61 6.07 -10.67 29.36
C CYS A 61 6.49 -11.16 30.74
N ASP A 62 6.93 -10.25 31.59
CA ASP A 62 7.27 -10.53 32.97
C ASP A 62 6.54 -9.56 33.90
N GLN A 63 5.74 -10.09 34.82
CA GLN A 63 4.90 -9.31 35.75
C GLN A 63 4.07 -8.18 35.06
N GLY A 64 3.56 -8.47 33.88
CA GLY A 64 2.75 -7.50 33.10
C GLY A 64 3.57 -6.46 32.33
N VAL A 65 4.89 -6.52 32.38
CA VAL A 65 5.79 -5.67 31.59
C VAL A 65 6.27 -6.44 30.36
N TRP A 66 6.08 -5.87 29.19
CA TRP A 66 6.53 -6.47 27.95
C TRP A 66 7.96 -6.04 27.62
N TYR A 67 8.74 -7.01 27.13
CA TYR A 67 10.13 -6.83 26.74
C TYR A 67 10.34 -7.36 25.32
N VAL A 68 11.31 -6.79 24.64
CA VAL A 68 11.73 -7.19 23.29
C VAL A 68 13.23 -7.47 23.29
N GLU A 69 13.61 -8.59 22.71
CA GLU A 69 15.00 -9.05 22.55
C GLU A 69 15.26 -9.53 21.12
N SER A 70 16.53 -9.69 20.73
CA SER A 70 16.90 -10.23 19.43
C SER A 70 16.49 -11.70 19.34
N ARG A 71 15.80 -12.09 18.25
CA ARG A 71 15.35 -13.46 18.04
C ARG A 71 16.49 -14.38 17.59
N ASP A 72 17.45 -13.85 16.86
CA ASP A 72 18.62 -14.57 16.33
C ASP A 72 19.80 -14.67 17.32
N GLY A 73 19.70 -14.01 18.47
CA GLY A 73 20.75 -14.01 19.49
C GLY A 73 21.98 -13.15 19.13
N LEU A 74 21.91 -12.36 18.06
CA LEU A 74 23.01 -11.47 17.67
C LEU A 74 23.24 -10.32 18.67
N SER A 75 22.29 -10.09 19.56
CA SER A 75 22.37 -9.08 20.61
C SER A 75 21.83 -9.65 21.92
N GLU A 76 22.56 -9.44 23.02
CA GLU A 76 22.08 -9.76 24.38
C GLU A 76 21.12 -8.69 24.95
N ARG A 77 20.82 -7.69 24.14
CA ARG A 77 20.00 -6.55 24.56
C ARG A 77 18.54 -6.99 24.75
N LYS A 78 17.98 -6.56 25.88
CA LYS A 78 16.57 -6.71 26.23
C LYS A 78 16.02 -5.34 26.61
N ASP A 79 15.12 -4.83 25.77
CA ASP A 79 14.51 -3.52 25.97
C ASP A 79 13.05 -3.67 26.39
N LYS A 80 12.52 -2.72 27.18
CA LYS A 80 11.08 -2.64 27.40
C LYS A 80 10.37 -2.32 26.10
N LEU A 81 9.25 -2.99 25.84
CA LEU A 81 8.37 -2.63 24.74
C LEU A 81 7.81 -1.22 24.97
N VAL A 82 8.09 -0.31 24.07
CA VAL A 82 7.59 1.06 24.10
C VAL A 82 6.28 1.17 23.35
N PHE A 83 6.23 0.66 22.11
CA PHE A 83 4.98 0.54 21.35
C PHE A 83 5.05 -0.57 20.30
N CYS A 84 3.85 -1.09 19.97
CA CYS A 84 3.64 -2.04 18.90
C CYS A 84 2.78 -1.39 17.80
N HIS A 85 3.19 -1.61 16.54
CA HIS A 85 2.48 -1.16 15.36
C HIS A 85 1.72 -2.34 14.74
N PHE A 86 0.43 -2.44 15.02
CA PHE A 86 -0.43 -3.53 14.55
C PHE A 86 -0.90 -3.32 13.09
N ALA A 87 0.06 -3.19 12.17
CA ALA A 87 -0.24 -2.99 10.76
C ALA A 87 -0.76 -4.28 10.09
N GLY A 88 -1.75 -4.13 9.23
CA GLY A 88 -2.27 -5.22 8.39
C GLY A 88 -3.15 -6.24 9.10
N TYR A 89 -3.45 -6.06 10.38
CA TYR A 89 -4.43 -6.88 11.08
C TYR A 89 -5.86 -6.45 10.72
N ASP A 90 -6.80 -7.39 10.79
CA ASP A 90 -8.22 -7.10 10.65
C ASP A 90 -8.80 -6.53 11.96
N TYR A 91 -8.61 -5.22 12.15
CA TYR A 91 -9.13 -4.52 13.33
C TYR A 91 -10.66 -4.56 13.41
N LYS A 92 -11.37 -4.77 12.28
CA LYS A 92 -12.85 -4.93 12.29
C LYS A 92 -13.24 -6.21 13.00
N ALA A 93 -12.58 -7.32 12.67
CA ALA A 93 -12.76 -8.58 13.37
C ALA A 93 -12.40 -8.44 14.87
N PHE A 94 -11.32 -7.73 15.20
CA PHE A 94 -10.94 -7.48 16.58
C PHE A 94 -12.00 -6.70 17.36
N VAL A 95 -12.50 -5.60 16.81
CA VAL A 95 -13.58 -4.82 17.45
C VAL A 95 -14.83 -5.68 17.65
N THR A 96 -15.21 -6.49 16.66
CA THR A 96 -16.45 -7.27 16.69
C THR A 96 -16.35 -8.48 17.63
N SER A 97 -15.25 -9.26 17.57
CA SER A 97 -15.13 -10.54 18.26
C SER A 97 -14.16 -10.55 19.45
N GLY A 98 -13.20 -9.64 19.49
CA GLY A 98 -12.11 -9.63 20.47
C GLY A 98 -11.14 -10.81 20.33
N LYS A 99 -11.19 -11.55 19.23
CA LYS A 99 -10.40 -12.77 19.00
C LYS A 99 -9.46 -12.64 17.84
N VAL A 100 -8.31 -13.25 17.96
CA VAL A 100 -7.35 -13.45 16.88
C VAL A 100 -7.71 -14.75 16.16
N ASP A 101 -8.31 -14.64 14.99
CA ASP A 101 -8.62 -15.79 14.13
C ASP A 101 -7.74 -15.81 12.88
N ASN A 102 -7.94 -16.82 12.01
CA ASN A 102 -7.20 -16.94 10.77
C ASN A 102 -7.45 -15.79 9.79
N ALA A 103 -8.62 -15.14 9.85
CA ALA A 103 -8.96 -13.98 9.02
C ALA A 103 -8.28 -12.70 9.50
N SER A 104 -7.96 -12.63 10.80
CA SER A 104 -7.25 -11.51 11.43
C SER A 104 -5.74 -11.54 11.23
N ARG A 105 -5.21 -12.53 10.51
CA ARG A 105 -3.76 -12.71 10.32
C ARG A 105 -3.22 -11.81 9.23
N VAL A 106 -2.05 -11.26 9.50
CA VAL A 106 -1.34 -10.37 8.58
C VAL A 106 -0.81 -11.14 7.37
N ARG A 107 -0.98 -10.59 6.19
CA ARG A 107 -0.47 -11.17 4.93
C ARG A 107 1.06 -11.31 4.90
N ILE A 108 1.79 -10.50 5.66
CA ILE A 108 3.25 -10.37 5.60
C ILE A 108 3.93 -11.34 6.57
N SER A 109 3.26 -11.70 7.67
CA SER A 109 3.83 -12.55 8.71
C SER A 109 2.84 -13.63 9.10
N ASN A 110 3.24 -14.89 9.02
CA ASN A 110 2.47 -15.97 9.60
C ASN A 110 2.60 -15.89 11.14
N LEU A 111 1.60 -15.36 11.83
CA LEU A 111 1.60 -15.21 13.28
C LEU A 111 1.86 -16.54 13.99
N ALA A 112 1.42 -17.66 13.42
CA ALA A 112 1.70 -18.99 13.97
C ALA A 112 3.19 -19.34 14.04
N ALA A 113 4.04 -18.66 13.25
CA ALA A 113 5.49 -18.80 13.34
C ALA A 113 6.10 -17.97 14.48
N TYR A 114 5.31 -17.11 15.12
CA TYR A 114 5.73 -16.17 16.17
C TYR A 114 4.80 -16.27 17.38
N ALA A 115 4.77 -17.46 18.02
CA ALA A 115 3.88 -17.75 19.13
C ALA A 115 4.08 -16.82 20.35
N ASP A 116 5.27 -16.25 20.50
CA ASP A 116 5.58 -15.25 21.51
C ASP A 116 4.89 -13.89 21.28
N ILE A 117 4.51 -13.57 20.04
CA ILE A 117 3.80 -12.33 19.66
C ILE A 117 2.28 -12.47 19.87
N GLU A 118 1.74 -13.69 19.76
CA GLU A 118 0.30 -13.94 19.81
C GLU A 118 -0.40 -13.35 21.05
N PRO A 119 0.13 -13.51 22.30
CA PRO A 119 -0.50 -12.91 23.47
C PRO A 119 -0.59 -11.37 23.44
N LEU A 120 0.37 -10.72 22.79
CA LEU A 120 0.35 -9.26 22.61
C LEU A 120 -0.74 -8.84 21.61
N VAL A 121 -0.92 -9.60 20.55
CA VAL A 121 -1.99 -9.37 19.56
C VAL A 121 -3.38 -9.65 20.16
N GLU A 122 -3.49 -10.69 21.00
CA GLU A 122 -4.71 -10.98 21.74
C GLU A 122 -5.07 -9.86 22.71
N LEU A 123 -4.10 -9.33 23.46
CA LEU A 123 -4.31 -8.18 24.33
C LEU A 123 -4.84 -6.97 23.55
N TYR A 124 -4.28 -6.72 22.36
CA TYR A 124 -4.75 -5.66 21.49
C TYR A 124 -6.19 -5.90 21.00
N ALA A 125 -6.51 -7.10 20.53
CA ALA A 125 -7.83 -7.48 20.08
C ALA A 125 -8.88 -7.34 21.19
N GLN A 126 -8.57 -7.82 22.39
CA GLN A 126 -9.44 -7.70 23.57
C GLN A 126 -9.62 -6.23 23.99
N THR A 127 -8.57 -5.42 23.90
CA THR A 127 -8.64 -3.99 24.21
C THR A 127 -9.54 -3.25 23.24
N LEU A 128 -9.46 -3.54 21.93
CA LEU A 128 -10.38 -2.98 20.94
C LEU A 128 -11.82 -3.42 21.17
N HIS A 129 -12.04 -4.71 21.46
CA HIS A 129 -13.36 -5.24 21.74
C HIS A 129 -14.00 -4.65 23.01
N SER A 130 -13.22 -4.45 24.07
CA SER A 130 -13.71 -3.80 25.29
C SER A 130 -14.20 -2.37 25.08
N ARG A 131 -13.74 -1.72 24.00
CA ARG A 131 -14.12 -0.36 23.59
C ARG A 131 -14.99 -0.34 22.32
N ARG A 132 -15.61 -1.48 21.96
CA ARG A 132 -16.38 -1.62 20.70
C ARG A 132 -17.44 -0.53 20.50
N GLU A 133 -18.10 -0.10 21.54
CA GLU A 133 -19.15 0.96 21.46
C GLU A 133 -18.60 2.27 20.88
N VAL A 134 -17.32 2.56 21.12
CA VAL A 134 -16.65 3.73 20.56
C VAL A 134 -16.27 3.49 19.10
N PHE A 135 -15.81 2.27 18.76
CA PHE A 135 -15.25 1.99 17.44
C PHE A 135 -16.30 1.57 16.40
N GLU A 136 -17.38 0.88 16.78
CA GLU A 136 -18.41 0.39 15.85
C GLU A 136 -19.01 1.50 14.97
N LYS A 137 -19.25 2.67 15.53
CA LYS A 137 -19.72 3.83 14.76
C LYS A 137 -18.78 4.25 13.63
N TYR A 138 -17.47 4.03 13.79
CA TYR A 138 -16.48 4.35 12.77
C TYR A 138 -16.32 3.23 11.74
N LEU A 139 -16.63 1.97 12.11
CA LEU A 139 -16.58 0.84 11.17
C LEU A 139 -17.66 0.92 10.09
N SER A 140 -18.76 1.62 10.38
CA SER A 140 -19.87 1.84 9.44
C SER A 140 -19.71 3.09 8.58
N LEU A 141 -18.70 3.94 8.86
CA LEU A 141 -18.46 5.13 8.05
C LEU A 141 -17.92 4.74 6.68
N ASP A 142 -18.53 5.29 5.65
CA ASP A 142 -18.03 5.17 4.30
C ASP A 142 -16.82 6.10 4.10
N TYR A 143 -15.86 5.65 3.30
CA TYR A 143 -14.68 6.44 2.96
C TYR A 143 -15.05 7.45 1.86
N SER A 144 -15.30 8.70 2.25
CA SER A 144 -15.81 9.74 1.36
C SER A 144 -14.96 9.97 0.12
N TYR A 145 -13.61 9.82 0.22
CA TYR A 145 -12.71 9.92 -0.93
C TYR A 145 -12.71 8.68 -1.83
N GLY A 146 -13.53 7.68 -1.52
CA GLY A 146 -13.72 6.47 -2.32
C GLY A 146 -14.69 6.63 -3.49
N HIS A 147 -15.41 7.75 -3.56
CA HIS A 147 -16.50 7.95 -4.51
C HIS A 147 -16.45 9.35 -5.14
N PHE A 148 -16.95 9.45 -6.36
CA PHE A 148 -17.29 10.73 -6.98
C PHE A 148 -18.55 11.31 -6.34
N ASP A 149 -18.85 12.59 -6.56
CA ASP A 149 -20.01 13.29 -5.96
C ASP A 149 -21.35 12.61 -6.22
N ASN A 150 -21.46 11.81 -7.27
CA ASN A 150 -22.65 11.04 -7.61
C ASN A 150 -22.66 9.61 -7.04
N GLY A 151 -21.73 9.28 -6.16
CA GLY A 151 -21.62 7.97 -5.54
C GLY A 151 -20.92 6.89 -6.41
N ALA A 152 -20.47 7.20 -7.63
CA ALA A 152 -19.71 6.24 -8.41
C ALA A 152 -18.33 5.97 -7.79
N PRO A 153 -17.87 4.71 -7.73
CA PRO A 153 -16.63 4.38 -7.05
C PRO A 153 -15.40 4.91 -7.80
N ILE A 154 -14.42 5.36 -7.03
CA ILE A 154 -13.09 5.77 -7.51
C ILE A 154 -12.11 4.63 -7.27
N ASP A 155 -11.53 4.07 -8.33
CA ASP A 155 -10.49 3.06 -8.26
C ASP A 155 -9.06 3.65 -8.36
N LYS A 156 -8.06 2.79 -8.26
CA LYS A 156 -6.66 3.17 -8.35
C LYS A 156 -6.31 3.83 -9.69
N MET A 157 -6.92 3.38 -10.79
CA MET A 157 -6.67 3.92 -12.12
C MET A 157 -7.15 5.38 -12.22
N HIS A 158 -8.35 5.69 -11.72
CA HIS A 158 -8.89 7.06 -11.70
C HIS A 158 -7.97 8.02 -10.95
N ARG A 159 -7.51 7.63 -9.73
CA ARG A 159 -6.60 8.44 -8.91
C ARG A 159 -5.27 8.69 -9.61
N ARG A 160 -4.73 7.66 -10.27
CA ARG A 160 -3.46 7.76 -10.97
C ARG A 160 -3.55 8.59 -12.25
N LEU A 161 -4.63 8.45 -12.99
CA LEU A 161 -4.89 9.31 -14.15
C LEU A 161 -5.07 10.77 -13.75
N TYR A 162 -5.80 11.06 -12.65
CA TYR A 162 -5.86 12.41 -12.11
C TYR A 162 -4.46 12.95 -11.80
N ASN A 163 -3.63 12.17 -11.11
CA ASN A 163 -2.25 12.58 -10.80
C ASN A 163 -1.42 12.81 -12.06
N GLY A 164 -1.54 11.96 -13.06
CA GLY A 164 -0.91 12.15 -14.38
C GLY A 164 -1.35 13.42 -15.06
N MET A 165 -2.65 13.70 -15.07
CA MET A 165 -3.23 14.92 -15.64
C MET A 165 -2.74 16.16 -14.91
N ALA A 166 -2.73 16.14 -13.58
CA ALA A 166 -2.22 17.26 -12.78
C ALA A 166 -0.72 17.49 -13.00
N THR A 167 0.07 16.41 -13.02
CA THR A 167 1.53 16.49 -13.11
C THR A 167 2.02 16.88 -14.50
N TYR A 168 1.40 16.36 -15.57
CA TYR A 168 1.92 16.53 -16.93
C TYR A 168 1.18 17.59 -17.76
N TYR A 169 -0.08 17.90 -17.40
CA TYR A 169 -0.95 18.77 -18.17
C TYR A 169 -1.53 19.94 -17.37
N GLY A 170 -1.13 20.07 -16.07
CA GLY A 170 -1.56 21.18 -15.22
C GLY A 170 -3.04 21.14 -14.83
N TYR A 171 -3.69 19.96 -14.91
CA TYR A 171 -5.08 19.81 -14.51
C TYR A 171 -5.24 20.07 -13.01
N SER A 172 -6.16 20.95 -12.62
CA SER A 172 -6.33 21.40 -11.23
C SER A 172 -7.78 21.41 -10.74
N GLU A 173 -8.72 20.91 -11.58
CA GLU A 173 -10.12 20.81 -11.18
C GLU A 173 -10.36 19.79 -10.08
N ASP A 174 -11.48 19.90 -9.40
CA ASP A 174 -11.88 19.00 -8.34
C ASP A 174 -11.92 17.54 -8.82
N PRO A 175 -11.13 16.63 -8.20
CA PRO A 175 -11.07 15.22 -8.59
C PRO A 175 -12.38 14.47 -8.39
N PHE A 176 -13.28 14.94 -7.55
CA PHE A 176 -14.55 14.28 -7.21
C PHE A 176 -15.72 14.76 -8.05
N SER A 177 -15.57 15.91 -8.69
CA SER A 177 -16.62 16.54 -9.51
C SER A 177 -17.09 15.63 -10.64
N THR A 178 -18.43 15.59 -10.83
CA THR A 178 -19.10 14.83 -11.90
C THR A 178 -19.71 15.72 -12.99
N GLY A 179 -19.50 17.04 -12.89
CA GLY A 179 -20.01 18.02 -13.84
C GLY A 179 -19.45 17.86 -15.25
N GLU A 180 -20.01 18.63 -16.18
CA GLU A 180 -19.50 18.70 -17.55
C GLU A 180 -18.05 19.25 -17.55
N GLY A 181 -17.18 18.65 -18.38
CA GLY A 181 -15.75 19.00 -18.40
C GLY A 181 -14.89 18.33 -17.32
N SER A 182 -15.50 17.72 -16.28
CA SER A 182 -14.74 17.00 -15.25
C SER A 182 -14.03 15.75 -15.80
N LEU A 183 -13.02 15.25 -15.07
CA LEU A 183 -12.41 13.96 -15.40
C LEU A 183 -13.40 12.81 -15.34
N TYR A 184 -14.35 12.83 -14.40
CA TYR A 184 -15.43 11.85 -14.34
C TYR A 184 -16.22 11.79 -15.68
N SER A 185 -16.60 12.95 -16.23
CA SER A 185 -17.32 12.98 -17.50
C SER A 185 -16.51 12.38 -18.64
N ASN A 186 -15.20 12.59 -18.64
CA ASN A 186 -14.28 11.98 -19.60
C ASN A 186 -14.16 10.47 -19.37
N PHE A 187 -13.94 10.03 -18.13
CA PHE A 187 -13.92 8.60 -17.78
C PHE A 187 -15.20 7.89 -18.22
N LYS A 188 -16.36 8.51 -18.00
CA LYS A 188 -17.65 7.96 -18.41
C LYS A 188 -17.75 7.82 -19.94
N LYS A 189 -17.36 8.84 -20.69
CA LYS A 189 -17.33 8.82 -22.18
C LYS A 189 -16.40 7.72 -22.71
N LYS A 190 -15.33 7.40 -21.99
CA LYS A 190 -14.36 6.35 -22.35
C LYS A 190 -14.70 4.95 -21.80
N GLY A 191 -15.85 4.79 -21.13
CA GLY A 191 -16.26 3.51 -20.56
C GLY A 191 -15.43 3.05 -19.37
N MET A 192 -14.77 3.99 -18.69
CA MET A 192 -13.89 3.68 -17.55
C MET A 192 -14.62 3.67 -16.22
N ILE A 193 -15.88 4.09 -16.16
CA ILE A 193 -16.70 4.03 -14.95
C ILE A 193 -17.39 2.67 -14.87
N SER A 194 -17.05 1.90 -13.84
CA SER A 194 -17.63 0.58 -13.55
C SER A 194 -18.69 0.69 -12.46
N ALA A 195 -19.78 -0.07 -12.58
CA ALA A 195 -20.77 -0.23 -11.52
C ALA A 195 -20.33 -1.23 -10.44
N GLY A 196 -19.23 -1.94 -10.64
CA GLY A 196 -18.71 -2.95 -9.72
C GLY A 196 -17.76 -2.38 -8.66
N LYS A 197 -17.28 -3.26 -7.76
CA LYS A 197 -16.25 -2.90 -6.80
C LYS A 197 -14.94 -2.51 -7.52
N PRO A 198 -14.21 -1.51 -7.01
CA PRO A 198 -12.92 -1.13 -7.57
C PRO A 198 -11.94 -2.30 -7.68
N VAL A 199 -11.19 -2.37 -8.77
CA VAL A 199 -10.15 -3.39 -8.98
C VAL A 199 -8.78 -2.74 -8.76
N ASP A 200 -8.36 -2.70 -7.50
CA ASP A 200 -7.10 -2.05 -7.11
C ASP A 200 -5.90 -3.01 -7.08
N SER A 201 -6.15 -4.32 -7.15
CA SER A 201 -5.10 -5.35 -7.15
C SER A 201 -5.53 -6.59 -7.92
N VAL A 202 -4.55 -7.33 -8.44
CA VAL A 202 -4.76 -8.64 -9.05
C VAL A 202 -4.61 -9.72 -7.98
N ASN A 203 -5.67 -10.52 -7.78
CA ASN A 203 -5.68 -11.64 -6.87
C ASN A 203 -6.57 -12.77 -7.41
N GLU A 204 -6.59 -13.93 -6.73
CA GLU A 204 -7.38 -15.09 -7.15
C GLU A 204 -8.89 -14.80 -7.18
N THR A 205 -9.36 -13.92 -6.32
CA THR A 205 -10.78 -13.56 -6.21
C THR A 205 -11.27 -12.79 -7.44
N ASN A 206 -10.49 -11.80 -7.92
CA ASN A 206 -10.90 -10.96 -9.04
C ASN A 206 -10.43 -11.47 -10.40
N MET A 207 -9.44 -12.34 -10.46
CA MET A 207 -8.91 -12.86 -11.71
C MET A 207 -9.23 -14.32 -11.99
N GLY A 208 -9.80 -15.06 -11.06
CA GLY A 208 -10.17 -16.48 -11.17
C GLY A 208 -9.21 -17.30 -12.05
N SER A 209 -8.92 -18.54 -11.75
CA SER A 209 -7.99 -19.36 -12.55
C SER A 209 -6.64 -18.69 -12.87
N PHE A 210 -6.14 -17.80 -11.98
CA PHE A 210 -4.91 -17.03 -12.15
C PHE A 210 -3.72 -17.87 -12.65
N PRO A 211 -3.43 -19.07 -12.10
CA PRO A 211 -2.34 -19.90 -12.59
C PRO A 211 -2.49 -20.33 -14.06
N LYS A 212 -3.72 -20.62 -14.51
CA LYS A 212 -3.98 -20.96 -15.92
C LYS A 212 -3.74 -19.76 -16.85
N LYS A 213 -4.22 -18.58 -16.47
CA LYS A 213 -4.03 -17.34 -17.24
C LYS A 213 -2.55 -16.97 -17.33
N LEU A 214 -1.79 -17.11 -16.23
CA LEU A 214 -0.33 -16.90 -16.25
C LEU A 214 0.38 -17.88 -17.18
N ARG A 215 -0.02 -19.16 -17.20
CA ARG A 215 0.57 -20.15 -18.10
C ARG A 215 0.37 -19.78 -19.57
N ILE A 216 -0.83 -19.33 -19.93
CA ILE A 216 -1.13 -18.83 -21.27
C ILE A 216 -0.26 -17.60 -21.59
N LEU A 217 -0.21 -16.62 -20.68
CA LEU A 217 0.63 -15.43 -20.85
C LEU A 217 2.11 -15.80 -21.06
N TYR A 218 2.65 -16.68 -20.24
CA TYR A 218 4.05 -17.14 -20.41
C TYR A 218 4.29 -17.82 -21.75
N SER A 219 3.31 -18.57 -22.25
CA SER A 219 3.41 -19.20 -23.57
C SER A 219 3.43 -18.15 -24.68
N LEU A 220 2.56 -17.15 -24.60
CA LEU A 220 2.53 -16.02 -25.55
C LEU A 220 3.83 -15.21 -25.52
N LEU A 221 4.36 -14.92 -24.31
CA LEU A 221 5.63 -14.22 -24.17
C LEU A 221 6.83 -15.00 -24.72
N ARG A 222 6.83 -16.34 -24.59
CA ARG A 222 7.85 -17.18 -25.22
C ARG A 222 7.79 -17.14 -26.75
N VAL A 223 6.58 -17.14 -27.32
CA VAL A 223 6.39 -17.00 -28.76
C VAL A 223 6.86 -15.62 -29.22
N LEU A 224 6.43 -14.56 -28.53
CA LEU A 224 6.85 -13.20 -28.82
C LEU A 224 8.39 -13.07 -28.79
N TYR A 225 9.04 -13.58 -27.74
CA TYR A 225 10.49 -13.62 -27.62
C TYR A 225 11.17 -14.27 -28.83
N ARG A 226 10.63 -15.39 -29.33
CA ARG A 226 11.17 -16.08 -30.51
C ARG A 226 11.03 -15.27 -31.80
N ILE A 227 9.94 -14.52 -31.93
CA ILE A 227 9.66 -13.70 -33.14
C ILE A 227 10.55 -12.45 -33.14
N VAL A 228 10.60 -11.71 -32.04
CA VAL A 228 11.26 -10.41 -32.01
C VAL A 228 12.75 -10.47 -31.66
N GLY A 229 13.21 -11.59 -31.12
CA GLY A 229 14.60 -11.81 -30.64
C GLY A 229 14.87 -11.13 -29.30
N TYR A 230 15.99 -11.52 -28.67
CA TYR A 230 16.35 -11.12 -27.29
C TYR A 230 16.37 -9.58 -27.09
N ARG A 231 17.10 -8.88 -27.95
CA ARG A 231 17.27 -7.42 -27.83
C ARG A 231 15.94 -6.68 -27.89
N ASN A 232 15.11 -7.00 -28.88
CA ASN A 232 13.80 -6.33 -29.04
C ASN A 232 12.84 -6.72 -27.94
N TYR A 233 12.90 -7.96 -27.45
CA TYR A 233 12.10 -8.41 -26.32
C TYR A 233 12.45 -7.62 -25.04
N VAL A 234 13.73 -7.39 -24.76
CA VAL A 234 14.16 -6.55 -23.62
C VAL A 234 13.68 -5.11 -23.79
N LEU A 235 13.77 -4.53 -25.00
CA LEU A 235 13.25 -3.18 -25.26
C LEU A 235 11.71 -3.11 -25.05
N LEU A 236 10.97 -4.12 -25.49
CA LEU A 236 9.52 -4.21 -25.25
C LEU A 236 9.19 -4.28 -23.76
N LEU A 237 9.94 -5.06 -22.98
CA LEU A 237 9.71 -5.12 -21.52
C LEU A 237 9.97 -3.76 -20.86
N GLN A 238 11.01 -3.03 -21.26
CA GLN A 238 11.29 -1.69 -20.76
C GLN A 238 10.17 -0.71 -21.13
N PHE A 239 9.66 -0.83 -22.34
CA PHE A 239 8.53 -0.01 -22.80
C PHE A 239 7.25 -0.33 -22.03
N PHE A 240 6.90 -1.61 -21.84
CA PHE A 240 5.74 -2.01 -21.05
C PHE A 240 5.85 -1.62 -19.59
N ARG A 241 7.06 -1.58 -19.02
CA ARG A 241 7.27 -1.06 -17.67
C ARG A 241 6.77 0.38 -17.52
N ARG A 242 6.95 1.22 -18.56
CA ARG A 242 6.43 2.58 -18.55
C ARG A 242 4.89 2.61 -18.55
N ILE A 243 4.25 1.82 -19.41
CA ILE A 243 2.78 1.75 -19.53
C ILE A 243 2.15 1.12 -18.28
N SER A 244 2.88 0.26 -17.55
CA SER A 244 2.41 -0.34 -16.30
C SER A 244 2.22 0.69 -15.17
N LEU A 245 2.81 1.88 -15.32
CA LEU A 245 2.53 3.01 -14.44
C LEU A 245 1.21 3.66 -14.85
N PHE A 246 0.23 3.58 -13.99
CA PHE A 246 -1.12 4.06 -14.30
C PHE A 246 -1.15 5.55 -14.63
N ASP A 247 -0.31 6.37 -14.00
CA ASP A 247 -0.17 7.82 -14.27
C ASP A 247 0.24 8.12 -15.71
N MET A 248 0.91 7.17 -16.38
CA MET A 248 1.36 7.31 -17.77
C MET A 248 0.28 6.96 -18.79
N ASN A 249 -0.85 6.47 -18.34
CA ASN A 249 -1.95 6.05 -19.24
C ASN A 249 -2.92 7.19 -19.57
N THR A 250 -2.50 8.44 -19.46
CA THR A 250 -3.31 9.63 -19.80
C THR A 250 -3.78 9.62 -21.27
N PHE A 251 -3.06 8.94 -22.16
CA PHE A 251 -3.46 8.75 -23.57
C PHE A 251 -4.86 8.08 -23.73
N LEU A 252 -5.33 7.34 -22.72
CA LEU A 252 -6.67 6.76 -22.70
C LEU A 252 -7.77 7.84 -22.65
N LEU A 253 -7.45 9.03 -22.16
CA LEU A 253 -8.38 10.15 -22.04
C LEU A 253 -8.52 10.93 -23.36
N GLY A 254 -7.52 10.89 -24.24
CA GLY A 254 -7.56 11.55 -25.53
C GLY A 254 -6.18 11.70 -26.16
N LYS A 255 -6.15 12.02 -27.47
CA LYS A 255 -4.90 12.22 -28.23
C LYS A 255 -4.07 13.37 -27.70
N ASP A 256 -4.70 14.42 -27.18
CA ASP A 256 -4.01 15.58 -26.62
C ASP A 256 -3.22 15.24 -25.34
N TYR A 257 -3.47 14.06 -24.76
CA TYR A 257 -2.83 13.59 -23.52
C TYR A 257 -1.82 12.44 -23.74
N GLU A 258 -1.31 12.33 -24.95
CA GLU A 258 -0.24 11.41 -25.30
C GLU A 258 1.11 12.02 -24.89
N ASN A 259 1.77 11.43 -23.89
CA ASN A 259 3.08 11.91 -23.42
C ASN A 259 4.20 11.07 -24.04
N TYR A 260 4.88 11.59 -25.04
CA TYR A 260 5.99 10.93 -25.73
C TYR A 260 7.37 11.15 -25.08
N LYS A 261 7.47 11.95 -24.02
CA LYS A 261 8.75 12.20 -23.35
C LYS A 261 9.21 10.94 -22.64
N LEU A 262 10.35 10.41 -23.00
CA LEU A 262 11.05 9.39 -22.24
C LEU A 262 11.62 10.04 -20.96
N ARG A 263 11.33 9.46 -19.83
CA ARG A 263 11.94 9.84 -18.54
C ARG A 263 13.11 8.93 -18.23
#